data_b3ad09cdecc82ce286d0cf4ab805ba5d
#
_entry.id   b3ad09cdecc82ce286d0cf4ab805ba5d
#
_cell.length_a   1.000
_cell.length_b   1.000
_cell.length_c   1.000
_cell.angle_alpha   90.00
_cell.angle_beta   90.00
_cell.angle_gamma   90.00
#
_symmetry.space_group_name_H-M   'P 1'
#
loop_
_entity.id
_entity.type
_entity.pdbx_description
1 polymer ?
#
loop_
_entity_poly.entity_id
_entity_poly.type
_entity_poly.pdbx_seq_one_letter_code
_entity_poly.pdbx_strand_id
1 'polypeptide(L)'
;SFRRQAQLNLLRNDIKIVAMRGNIDTRIKKLKNQEFDAIVLSLAGLQMLNLEDEVKEVFTTDQMLPAIGQGAIALQCKKDDQKTLNILKTINDKETYYCIEAERALLEAIGGDCDTAIGGLAKFSNEKIFLKSELFSNDGKKKFEFQSSGHFKEAKEIGYKVGKELLKKAGSNFTAQGN
;
A
#
# COMPACT_ATOMS: atom_id res chain seq x y z
N SER A 1 7.52 5.00 -7.41
CA SER A 1 7.23 4.12 -6.24
C SER A 1 7.98 2.82 -6.40
N PHE A 2 8.94 2.55 -5.51
CA PHE A 2 9.74 1.33 -5.51
C PHE A 2 8.87 0.06 -5.47
N ARG A 3 7.82 0.07 -4.66
CA ARG A 3 6.84 -1.02 -4.61
C ARG A 3 6.20 -1.31 -5.97
N ARG A 4 5.67 -0.28 -6.67
CA ARG A 4 5.04 -0.48 -7.99
C ARG A 4 6.06 -0.96 -9.02
N GLN A 5 7.25 -0.38 -9.00
CA GLN A 5 8.34 -0.78 -9.89
C GLN A 5 8.70 -2.25 -9.69
N ALA A 6 8.91 -2.69 -8.44
CA ALA A 6 9.25 -4.06 -8.13
C ALA A 6 8.17 -5.05 -8.58
N GLN A 7 6.89 -4.75 -8.31
CA GLN A 7 5.77 -5.59 -8.73
C GLN A 7 5.65 -5.67 -10.25
N LEU A 8 5.79 -4.55 -10.97
CA LEU A 8 5.75 -4.53 -12.44
C LEU A 8 6.92 -5.31 -13.06
N ASN A 9 8.14 -5.15 -12.53
CA ASN A 9 9.31 -5.89 -13.01
C ASN A 9 9.15 -7.40 -12.86
N LEU A 10 8.46 -7.85 -11.82
CA LEU A 10 8.18 -9.28 -11.62
C LEU A 10 7.07 -9.80 -12.55
N LEU A 11 6.15 -8.96 -12.94
CA LEU A 11 5.10 -9.30 -13.93
C LEU A 11 5.65 -9.28 -15.37
N ARG A 12 6.48 -8.29 -15.69
CA ARG A 12 7.02 -8.03 -17.03
C ARG A 12 8.43 -7.46 -16.92
N ASN A 13 9.44 -8.27 -17.14
CA ASN A 13 10.85 -7.88 -17.05
C ASN A 13 11.39 -7.20 -18.34
N ASP A 14 10.59 -7.17 -19.38
CA ASP A 14 10.90 -6.57 -20.68
C ASP A 14 10.52 -5.08 -20.79
N ILE A 15 9.83 -4.52 -19.77
CA ILE A 15 9.42 -3.11 -19.77
C ILE A 15 10.47 -2.22 -19.12
N LYS A 16 10.63 -1.00 -19.68
CA LYS A 16 11.47 0.04 -19.08
C LYS A 16 10.62 0.91 -18.15
N ILE A 17 10.85 0.80 -16.85
CA ILE A 17 10.13 1.60 -15.86
C ILE A 17 10.92 2.86 -15.55
N VAL A 18 10.25 4.00 -15.61
CA VAL A 18 10.83 5.32 -15.32
C VAL A 18 10.00 6.07 -14.29
N ALA A 19 10.68 6.89 -13.46
CA ALA A 19 10.00 7.69 -12.45
C ALA A 19 9.23 8.83 -13.11
N MET A 20 7.98 9.04 -12.69
CA MET A 20 7.13 10.13 -13.13
C MET A 20 6.68 10.97 -11.94
N ARG A 21 6.80 12.30 -12.06
CA ARG A 21 6.30 13.26 -11.07
C ARG A 21 5.18 14.10 -11.65
N GLY A 22 4.37 14.69 -10.78
CA GLY A 22 3.24 15.54 -11.12
C GLY A 22 1.93 15.00 -10.51
N ASN A 23 0.87 15.82 -10.56
CA ASN A 23 -0.49 15.40 -10.23
C ASN A 23 -1.08 14.51 -11.35
N ILE A 24 -2.29 14.02 -11.16
CA ILE A 24 -2.96 13.10 -12.10
C ILE A 24 -3.11 13.76 -13.49
N ASP A 25 -3.58 15.02 -13.54
CA ASP A 25 -3.76 15.74 -14.82
C ASP A 25 -2.46 15.88 -15.60
N THR A 26 -1.39 16.27 -14.90
CA THR A 26 -0.05 16.40 -15.50
C THR A 26 0.43 15.06 -16.06
N ARG A 27 0.20 13.95 -15.32
CA ARG A 27 0.62 12.62 -15.75
C ARG A 27 -0.16 12.13 -16.96
N ILE A 28 -1.47 12.39 -17.01
CA ILE A 28 -2.32 12.06 -18.17
C ILE A 28 -1.91 12.89 -19.39
N LYS A 29 -1.61 14.19 -19.23
CA LYS A 29 -1.10 15.01 -20.32
C LYS A 29 0.18 14.45 -20.92
N LYS A 30 1.13 14.03 -20.07
CA LYS A 30 2.38 13.39 -20.53
C LYS A 30 2.13 12.10 -21.32
N LEU A 31 1.17 11.28 -20.87
CA LEU A 31 0.77 10.08 -21.60
C LEU A 31 0.17 10.45 -22.98
N LYS A 32 -0.75 11.43 -23.03
CA LYS A 32 -1.38 11.90 -24.28
C LYS A 32 -0.35 12.51 -25.25
N ASN A 33 0.70 13.13 -24.72
CA ASN A 33 1.83 13.65 -25.49
C ASN A 33 2.83 12.57 -25.94
N GLN A 34 2.54 11.30 -25.65
CA GLN A 34 3.40 10.16 -26.02
C GLN A 34 4.80 10.19 -25.38
N GLU A 35 4.95 10.88 -24.23
CA GLU A 35 6.19 10.83 -23.46
C GLU A 35 6.39 9.46 -22.78
N PHE A 36 5.31 8.70 -22.64
CA PHE A 36 5.26 7.34 -22.06
C PHE A 36 4.22 6.48 -22.80
N ASP A 37 4.50 5.20 -22.89
CA ASP A 37 3.56 4.24 -23.50
C ASP A 37 2.41 3.87 -22.55
N ALA A 38 2.67 3.87 -21.24
CA ALA A 38 1.68 3.60 -20.21
C ALA A 38 2.06 4.28 -18.88
N ILE A 39 1.07 4.51 -18.02
CA ILE A 39 1.25 5.02 -16.66
C ILE A 39 0.41 4.24 -15.68
N VAL A 40 0.89 4.10 -14.42
CA VAL A 40 0.14 3.44 -13.33
C VAL A 40 -0.31 4.47 -12.32
N LEU A 41 -1.62 4.59 -12.14
CA LEU A 41 -2.25 5.53 -11.23
C LEU A 41 -3.16 4.82 -10.22
N SER A 42 -3.61 5.53 -9.21
CA SER A 42 -4.66 5.07 -8.29
C SER A 42 -6.02 5.18 -8.99
N LEU A 43 -6.78 4.10 -9.03
CA LEU A 43 -8.14 4.11 -9.60
C LEU A 43 -9.04 5.10 -8.86
N ALA A 44 -9.00 5.11 -7.52
CA ALA A 44 -9.77 6.06 -6.71
C ALA A 44 -9.47 7.53 -7.05
N GLY A 45 -8.21 7.86 -7.36
CA GLY A 45 -7.84 9.22 -7.78
C GLY A 45 -8.41 9.59 -9.15
N LEU A 46 -8.51 8.65 -10.07
CA LEU A 46 -9.15 8.85 -11.38
C LEU A 46 -10.66 9.00 -11.23
N GLN A 47 -11.30 8.18 -10.42
CA GLN A 47 -12.72 8.25 -10.12
C GLN A 47 -13.13 9.59 -9.51
N MET A 48 -12.34 10.10 -8.54
CA MET A 48 -12.61 11.42 -7.93
C MET A 48 -12.52 12.59 -8.93
N LEU A 49 -11.85 12.40 -10.05
CA LEU A 49 -11.69 13.39 -11.11
C LEU A 49 -12.59 13.12 -12.33
N ASN A 50 -13.47 12.10 -12.27
CA ASN A 50 -14.30 11.63 -13.38
C ASN A 50 -13.47 11.31 -14.63
N LEU A 51 -12.35 10.57 -14.44
CA LEU A 51 -11.41 10.19 -15.49
C LEU A 51 -11.34 8.67 -15.70
N GLU A 52 -12.42 7.94 -15.39
CA GLU A 52 -12.50 6.48 -15.53
C GLU A 52 -12.36 6.03 -16.98
N ASP A 53 -12.81 6.84 -17.94
CA ASP A 53 -12.70 6.56 -19.38
C ASP A 53 -11.24 6.48 -19.86
N GLU A 54 -10.30 7.06 -19.12
CA GLU A 54 -8.87 6.97 -19.41
C GLU A 54 -8.27 5.64 -18.96
N VAL A 55 -9.00 4.83 -18.16
CA VAL A 55 -8.51 3.55 -17.64
C VAL A 55 -8.60 2.47 -18.72
N LYS A 56 -7.47 1.81 -19.01
CA LYS A 56 -7.41 0.68 -19.93
C LYS A 56 -7.43 -0.66 -19.20
N GLU A 57 -6.82 -0.73 -18.02
CA GLU A 57 -6.74 -1.95 -17.23
C GLU A 57 -6.74 -1.61 -15.74
N VAL A 58 -7.41 -2.44 -14.95
CA VAL A 58 -7.41 -2.35 -13.48
C VAL A 58 -6.73 -3.58 -12.93
N PHE A 59 -5.59 -3.38 -12.27
CA PHE A 59 -4.93 -4.48 -11.54
C PHE A 59 -5.77 -4.93 -10.35
N THR A 60 -5.93 -6.22 -10.21
CA THR A 60 -6.47 -6.81 -8.99
C THR A 60 -5.47 -6.67 -7.84
N THR A 61 -5.94 -6.79 -6.60
CA THR A 61 -5.06 -6.76 -5.42
C THR A 61 -4.13 -7.98 -5.34
N ASP A 62 -4.37 -9.04 -6.13
CA ASP A 62 -3.48 -10.19 -6.25
C ASP A 62 -2.36 -9.96 -7.27
N GLN A 63 -2.62 -9.13 -8.29
CA GLN A 63 -1.61 -8.72 -9.27
C GLN A 63 -0.71 -7.60 -8.72
N MET A 64 -1.29 -6.67 -7.96
CA MET A 64 -0.56 -5.54 -7.40
C MET A 64 -1.10 -5.16 -6.02
N LEU A 65 -0.37 -5.55 -4.96
CA LEU A 65 -0.71 -5.14 -3.61
C LEU A 65 -0.56 -3.62 -3.43
N PRO A 66 -1.53 -2.95 -2.78
CA PRO A 66 -1.45 -1.52 -2.50
C PRO A 66 -0.32 -1.20 -1.50
N ALA A 67 -0.04 0.09 -1.33
CA ALA A 67 0.81 0.54 -0.23
C ALA A 67 0.07 0.41 1.10
N ILE A 68 0.82 0.27 2.16
CA ILE A 68 0.31 0.25 3.54
C ILE A 68 -0.56 1.48 3.79
N GLY A 69 -1.78 1.26 4.27
CA GLY A 69 -2.74 2.32 4.58
C GLY A 69 -3.39 3.01 3.38
N GLN A 70 -3.12 2.58 2.14
CA GLN A 70 -3.63 3.24 0.93
C GLN A 70 -5.14 3.01 0.71
N GLY A 71 -5.72 1.99 1.33
CA GLY A 71 -7.14 1.64 1.22
C GLY A 71 -8.07 2.47 2.10
N ALA A 72 -7.57 3.44 2.87
CA ALA A 72 -8.37 4.21 3.82
C ALA A 72 -8.14 5.71 3.68
N ILE A 73 -9.19 6.48 3.96
CA ILE A 73 -9.14 7.95 4.10
C ILE A 73 -8.93 8.27 5.57
N ALA A 74 -7.86 9.01 5.88
CA ALA A 74 -7.56 9.46 7.22
C ALA A 74 -8.09 10.87 7.47
N LEU A 75 -8.81 11.04 8.58
CA LEU A 75 -9.26 12.35 9.07
C LEU A 75 -8.43 12.73 10.30
N GLN A 76 -7.89 13.94 10.30
CA GLN A 76 -7.03 14.44 11.36
C GLN A 76 -7.62 15.70 12.00
N CYS A 77 -7.57 15.77 13.33
CA CYS A 77 -7.92 16.97 14.09
C CYS A 77 -6.92 17.19 15.22
N LYS A 78 -7.04 18.31 15.93
CA LYS A 78 -6.24 18.55 17.13
C LYS A 78 -6.60 17.56 18.24
N LYS A 79 -5.59 17.11 18.99
CA LYS A 79 -5.73 16.08 20.04
C LYS A 79 -6.70 16.49 21.16
N ASP A 80 -6.76 17.77 21.46
CA ASP A 80 -7.58 18.39 22.53
C ASP A 80 -8.95 18.90 22.04
N ASP A 81 -9.24 18.83 20.74
CA ASP A 81 -10.53 19.21 20.18
C ASP A 81 -11.57 18.10 20.36
N GLN A 82 -12.14 18.03 21.57
CA GLN A 82 -13.15 17.02 21.90
C GLN A 82 -14.42 17.10 21.04
N LYS A 83 -14.81 18.29 20.60
CA LYS A 83 -15.99 18.49 19.76
C LYS A 83 -15.78 17.79 18.40
N THR A 84 -14.67 18.07 17.73
CA THR A 84 -14.35 17.45 16.46
C THR A 84 -14.11 15.94 16.61
N LEU A 85 -13.39 15.50 17.66
CA LEU A 85 -13.18 14.09 17.95
C LEU A 85 -14.49 13.31 18.10
N ASN A 86 -15.49 13.88 18.76
CA ASN A 86 -16.77 13.22 18.93
C ASN A 86 -17.53 13.08 17.59
N ILE A 87 -17.43 14.08 16.70
CA ILE A 87 -18.00 13.99 15.35
C ILE A 87 -17.28 12.91 14.55
N LEU A 88 -15.94 12.90 14.55
CA LEU A 88 -15.14 11.92 13.81
C LEU A 88 -15.42 10.48 14.26
N LYS A 89 -15.68 10.27 15.55
CA LYS A 89 -16.06 8.94 16.07
C LYS A 89 -17.34 8.39 15.44
N THR A 90 -18.28 9.25 15.04
CA THR A 90 -19.58 8.81 14.45
C THR A 90 -19.44 8.31 13.02
N ILE A 91 -18.40 8.75 12.30
CA ILE A 91 -18.15 8.39 10.91
C ILE A 91 -16.95 7.42 10.77
N ASN A 92 -16.33 7.03 11.88
CA ASN A 92 -15.22 6.10 11.88
C ASN A 92 -15.71 4.68 11.56
N ASP A 93 -15.21 4.10 10.49
CA ASP A 93 -15.41 2.70 10.15
C ASP A 93 -14.45 1.82 10.96
N LYS A 94 -15.02 0.99 11.84
CA LYS A 94 -14.24 0.17 12.77
C LYS A 94 -13.48 -0.96 12.07
N GLU A 95 -14.06 -1.57 11.04
CA GLU A 95 -13.44 -2.67 10.32
C GLU A 95 -12.21 -2.17 9.55
N THR A 96 -12.36 -1.05 8.84
CA THR A 96 -11.24 -0.35 8.18
C THR A 96 -10.18 0.07 9.20
N TYR A 97 -10.59 0.58 10.36
CA TYR A 97 -9.65 0.98 11.41
C TYR A 97 -8.74 -0.18 11.84
N TYR A 98 -9.30 -1.35 12.14
CA TYR A 98 -8.50 -2.51 12.52
C TYR A 98 -7.62 -3.03 11.38
N CYS A 99 -8.11 -2.99 10.14
CA CYS A 99 -7.29 -3.31 8.97
C CYS A 99 -6.05 -2.42 8.90
N ILE A 100 -6.24 -1.09 9.00
CA ILE A 100 -5.15 -0.12 8.95
C ILE A 100 -4.22 -0.26 10.16
N GLU A 101 -4.74 -0.61 11.33
CA GLU A 101 -3.93 -0.88 12.53
C GLU A 101 -2.97 -2.05 12.30
N ALA A 102 -3.43 -3.14 11.69
CA ALA A 102 -2.59 -4.28 11.31
C ALA A 102 -1.55 -3.91 10.25
N GLU A 103 -1.95 -3.18 9.22
CA GLU A 103 -1.04 -2.72 8.16
C GLU A 103 0.06 -1.78 8.70
N ARG A 104 -0.29 -0.83 9.57
CA ARG A 104 0.69 0.07 10.19
C ARG A 104 1.66 -0.66 11.11
N ALA A 105 1.17 -1.61 11.91
CA ALA A 105 2.02 -2.43 12.75
C ALA A 105 3.00 -3.29 11.95
N LEU A 106 2.61 -3.75 10.75
CA LEU A 106 3.51 -4.39 9.81
C LEU A 106 4.64 -3.45 9.38
N LEU A 107 4.32 -2.22 8.95
CA LEU A 107 5.32 -1.26 8.51
C LEU A 107 6.28 -0.87 9.65
N GLU A 108 5.75 -0.66 10.85
CA GLU A 108 6.53 -0.39 12.06
C GLU A 108 7.49 -1.54 12.39
N ALA A 109 7.02 -2.79 12.32
CA ALA A 109 7.84 -3.97 12.58
C ALA A 109 9.03 -4.13 11.63
N ILE A 110 8.86 -3.66 10.38
CA ILE A 110 9.93 -3.65 9.37
C ILE A 110 10.89 -2.48 9.58
N GLY A 111 10.51 -1.45 10.33
CA GLY A 111 11.24 -0.18 10.42
C GLY A 111 11.20 0.60 9.10
N GLY A 112 10.14 0.39 8.31
CA GLY A 112 9.98 0.98 6.99
C GLY A 112 9.30 2.35 7.01
N ASP A 113 9.41 3.02 5.87
CA ASP A 113 8.80 4.31 5.58
C ASP A 113 8.09 4.32 4.21
N CYS A 114 7.80 5.51 3.68
CA CYS A 114 7.16 5.66 2.37
C CYS A 114 8.02 5.21 1.19
N ASP A 115 9.32 5.08 1.36
CA ASP A 115 10.28 4.66 0.32
C ASP A 115 10.54 3.15 0.37
N THR A 116 10.12 2.47 1.43
CA THR A 116 10.21 1.02 1.55
C THR A 116 9.36 0.33 0.49
N ALA A 117 9.97 -0.60 -0.25
CA ALA A 117 9.29 -1.36 -1.29
C ALA A 117 8.43 -2.48 -0.68
N ILE A 118 7.33 -2.09 -0.02
CA ILE A 118 6.39 -3.00 0.64
C ILE A 118 4.96 -2.79 0.13
N GLY A 119 4.27 -3.88 -0.14
CA GLY A 119 2.82 -3.93 -0.34
C GLY A 119 2.14 -4.66 0.80
N GLY A 120 0.94 -4.24 1.15
CA GLY A 120 0.15 -4.91 2.17
C GLY A 120 -1.33 -4.57 2.03
N LEU A 121 -2.16 -5.55 2.35
CA LEU A 121 -3.60 -5.38 2.38
C LEU A 121 -4.19 -6.25 3.48
N ALA A 122 -4.84 -5.60 4.43
CA ALA A 122 -5.67 -6.26 5.43
C ALA A 122 -7.13 -6.26 4.96
N LYS A 123 -7.81 -7.37 5.19
CA LYS A 123 -9.26 -7.53 4.96
C LYS A 123 -9.92 -7.99 6.24
N PHE A 124 -11.06 -7.39 6.56
CA PHE A 124 -11.90 -7.81 7.67
C PHE A 124 -12.98 -8.77 7.18
N SER A 125 -13.15 -9.89 7.85
CA SER A 125 -14.25 -10.83 7.60
C SER A 125 -14.48 -11.72 8.83
N ASN A 126 -15.74 -11.85 9.26
CA ASN A 126 -16.14 -12.73 10.37
C ASN A 126 -15.27 -12.52 11.63
N GLU A 127 -15.19 -11.28 12.11
CA GLU A 127 -14.39 -10.89 13.29
C GLU A 127 -12.89 -11.21 13.19
N LYS A 128 -12.37 -11.44 11.99
CA LYS A 128 -10.95 -11.72 11.73
C LYS A 128 -10.37 -10.71 10.78
N ILE A 129 -9.08 -10.44 10.98
CA ILE A 129 -8.21 -9.73 10.06
C ILE A 129 -7.41 -10.76 9.27
N PHE A 130 -7.37 -10.61 7.95
CA PHE A 130 -6.52 -11.37 7.04
C PHE A 130 -5.54 -10.39 6.42
N LEU A 131 -4.29 -10.44 6.82
CA LEU A 131 -3.23 -9.56 6.33
C LEU A 131 -2.32 -10.33 5.36
N LYS A 132 -2.31 -9.89 4.10
CA LYS A 132 -1.36 -10.34 3.06
C LYS A 132 -0.33 -9.25 2.83
N SER A 133 0.95 -9.62 2.67
CA SER A 133 2.00 -8.65 2.46
C SER A 133 3.14 -9.19 1.59
N GLU A 134 3.76 -8.30 0.83
CA GLU A 134 4.91 -8.53 -0.02
C GLU A 134 5.99 -7.48 0.26
N LEU A 135 7.19 -7.93 0.57
CA LEU A 135 8.38 -7.12 0.74
C LEU A 135 9.32 -7.40 -0.43
N PHE A 136 9.94 -6.35 -0.98
CA PHE A 136 10.82 -6.48 -2.12
C PHE A 136 12.24 -6.06 -1.75
N SER A 137 13.24 -6.74 -2.35
CA SER A 137 14.63 -6.30 -2.23
C SER A 137 14.82 -4.91 -2.85
N ASN A 138 15.86 -4.20 -2.40
CA ASN A 138 16.15 -2.83 -2.85
C ASN A 138 16.38 -2.75 -4.38
N ASP A 139 16.89 -3.82 -4.99
CA ASP A 139 17.05 -3.95 -6.44
C ASP A 139 15.76 -4.36 -7.17
N GLY A 140 14.68 -4.63 -6.44
CA GLY A 140 13.38 -5.04 -6.98
C GLY A 140 13.33 -6.43 -7.61
N LYS A 141 14.39 -7.25 -7.47
CA LYS A 141 14.49 -8.58 -8.12
C LYS A 141 13.94 -9.72 -7.29
N LYS A 142 13.88 -9.54 -5.96
CA LYS A 142 13.40 -10.57 -5.04
C LYS A 142 12.12 -10.10 -4.36
N LYS A 143 11.19 -11.03 -4.21
CA LYS A 143 9.95 -10.86 -3.47
C LYS A 143 9.92 -11.83 -2.29
N PHE A 144 9.58 -11.31 -1.13
CA PHE A 144 9.30 -12.06 0.08
C PHE A 144 7.84 -11.86 0.44
N GLU A 145 7.11 -12.92 0.63
CA GLU A 145 5.68 -12.85 0.95
C GLU A 145 5.38 -13.59 2.25
N PHE A 146 4.44 -13.04 2.99
CA PHE A 146 3.88 -13.67 4.17
C PHE A 146 2.46 -13.18 4.40
N GLN A 147 1.63 -14.05 4.96
CA GLN A 147 0.26 -13.75 5.36
C GLN A 147 -0.03 -14.33 6.72
N SER A 148 -0.89 -13.66 7.47
CA SER A 148 -1.39 -14.13 8.77
C SER A 148 -2.81 -13.67 8.96
N SER A 149 -3.52 -14.36 9.84
CA SER A 149 -4.87 -13.98 10.23
C SER A 149 -5.08 -14.25 11.72
N GLY A 150 -6.03 -13.54 12.30
CA GLY A 150 -6.42 -13.69 13.70
C GLY A 150 -7.63 -12.83 14.01
N HIS A 151 -8.07 -12.83 15.26
CA HIS A 151 -9.19 -12.01 15.70
C HIS A 151 -8.85 -10.52 15.58
N PHE A 152 -9.83 -9.68 15.24
CA PHE A 152 -9.57 -8.24 14.96
C PHE A 152 -8.95 -7.46 16.14
N LYS A 153 -9.20 -7.91 17.39
CA LYS A 153 -8.58 -7.30 18.57
C LYS A 153 -7.06 -7.51 18.63
N GLU A 154 -6.54 -8.45 17.86
CA GLU A 154 -5.11 -8.79 17.74
C GLU A 154 -4.49 -8.15 16.47
N ALA A 155 -5.11 -7.09 15.93
CA ALA A 155 -4.68 -6.46 14.69
C ALA A 155 -3.20 -6.07 14.68
N LYS A 156 -2.71 -5.47 15.77
CA LYS A 156 -1.30 -5.08 15.91
C LYS A 156 -0.37 -6.29 15.96
N GLU A 157 -0.72 -7.29 16.75
CA GLU A 157 0.05 -8.53 16.87
C GLU A 157 0.18 -9.24 15.53
N ILE A 158 -0.91 -9.28 14.75
CA ILE A 158 -0.92 -9.84 13.39
C ILE A 158 0.07 -9.05 12.51
N GLY A 159 0.02 -7.72 12.55
CA GLY A 159 0.92 -6.87 11.79
C GLY A 159 2.39 -7.07 12.16
N TYR A 160 2.72 -7.04 13.45
CA TYR A 160 4.09 -7.29 13.95
C TYR A 160 4.60 -8.68 13.56
N LYS A 161 3.75 -9.72 13.67
CA LYS A 161 4.10 -11.07 13.26
C LYS A 161 4.47 -11.12 11.77
N VAL A 162 3.64 -10.53 10.91
CA VAL A 162 3.88 -10.51 9.47
C VAL A 162 5.19 -9.78 9.16
N GLY A 163 5.44 -8.63 9.78
CA GLY A 163 6.66 -7.86 9.59
C GLY A 163 7.92 -8.63 9.99
N LYS A 164 7.92 -9.26 11.16
CA LYS A 164 9.05 -10.08 11.64
C LYS A 164 9.34 -11.26 10.71
N GLU A 165 8.30 -11.96 10.23
CA GLU A 165 8.50 -13.09 9.32
C GLU A 165 9.01 -12.65 7.94
N LEU A 166 8.58 -11.49 7.45
CA LEU A 166 9.12 -10.92 6.21
C LEU A 166 10.59 -10.55 6.36
N LEU A 167 10.99 -9.88 7.46
CA LEU A 167 12.39 -9.56 7.73
C LEU A 167 13.25 -10.82 7.84
N LYS A 168 12.75 -11.85 8.51
CA LYS A 168 13.44 -13.14 8.61
C LYS A 168 13.68 -13.78 7.23
N LYS A 169 12.68 -13.73 6.35
CA LYS A 169 12.80 -14.23 4.96
C LYS A 169 13.75 -13.38 4.11
N ALA A 170 13.74 -12.05 4.30
CA ALA A 170 14.61 -11.13 3.58
C ALA A 170 16.09 -11.24 3.99
N GLY A 171 16.34 -11.68 5.23
CA GLY A 171 17.69 -11.90 5.77
C GLY A 171 18.33 -10.63 6.34
N SER A 172 19.50 -10.82 6.97
CA SER A 172 20.22 -9.76 7.71
C SER A 172 20.72 -8.60 6.85
N ASN A 173 20.81 -8.79 5.53
CA ASN A 173 21.27 -7.74 4.60
C ASN A 173 20.13 -6.85 4.07
N PHE A 174 18.90 -7.08 4.53
CA PHE A 174 17.79 -6.22 4.18
C PHE A 174 17.84 -4.93 5.02
N THR A 175 17.81 -3.78 4.36
CA THR A 175 17.61 -2.48 4.98
C THR A 175 16.29 -1.90 4.48
N ALA A 176 15.43 -1.47 5.40
CA ALA A 176 14.12 -0.88 5.05
C ALA A 176 14.25 0.46 4.33
N GLN A 177 15.36 1.17 4.54
CA GLN A 177 15.66 2.44 3.88
C GLN A 177 16.41 2.17 2.57
N GLY A 178 15.90 2.74 1.48
CA GLY A 178 16.64 2.79 0.23
C GLY A 178 17.97 3.56 0.44
N ASN A 179 19.06 2.99 -0.04
CA ASN A 179 20.34 3.69 -0.14
C ASN A 179 20.23 4.91 -1.04
#